data_693a6db48cdc0cb5ac326df86577988f
#
_entry.id   693a6db48cdc0cb5ac326df86577988f
#
_cell.length_a   1.000
_cell.length_b   1.000
_cell.length_c   1.000
_cell.angle_alpha   90.00
_cell.angle_beta   90.00
_cell.angle_gamma   90.00
#
_symmetry.space_group_name_H-M   'P 1'
#
loop_
_entity.id
_entity.type
_entity.pdbx_description
1 polymer ?
#
loop_
_entity_poly.entity_id
_entity_poly.type
_entity_poly.pdbx_seq_one_letter_code
_entity_poly.pdbx_strand_id
1 'polypeptide(L)'
;MANDNTNFGYEKVSPREKTRRVNKVFSSVADEYNLMNNIMSFGIHKLWKRFAVNLCGIRKDFHVLDLACGTGDITKLVYKKLGKHGHVTLCDINETMLNHGRDNLINKGIIKNIDYIRANAENLPFKDNSFDIVLSSGVFSPSELSQNK
;
A
#
# COMPACT_ATOMS: atom_id res chain seq x y z
N MET A 1 34.35 21.81 -16.53
CA MET A 1 33.73 21.35 -15.26
C MET A 1 32.24 21.29 -15.47
N ALA A 2 31.69 20.12 -15.43
CA ALA A 2 30.24 19.96 -15.55
C ALA A 2 29.57 20.56 -14.32
N ASN A 3 28.59 21.41 -14.54
CA ASN A 3 27.83 22.05 -13.49
C ASN A 3 26.77 21.03 -13.02
N ASP A 4 27.12 20.19 -12.05
CA ASP A 4 26.29 19.09 -11.51
C ASP A 4 25.16 19.60 -10.60
N ASN A 5 24.52 20.71 -11.00
CA ASN A 5 23.38 21.22 -10.26
C ASN A 5 22.12 20.38 -10.55
N THR A 6 21.44 19.95 -9.49
CA THR A 6 20.17 19.24 -9.57
C THR A 6 18.99 20.11 -9.14
N ASN A 7 17.80 19.82 -9.64
CA ASN A 7 16.60 20.56 -9.27
C ASN A 7 16.08 20.17 -7.88
N PHE A 8 15.73 21.19 -7.07
CA PHE A 8 14.97 21.06 -5.85
C PHE A 8 13.82 22.07 -5.90
N GLY A 9 12.64 21.61 -6.29
CA GLY A 9 11.54 22.52 -6.64
C GLY A 9 11.90 23.40 -7.83
N TYR A 10 11.80 24.72 -7.65
CA TYR A 10 12.14 25.71 -8.65
C TYR A 10 13.61 26.21 -8.60
N GLU A 11 14.41 25.69 -7.67
CA GLU A 11 15.80 26.09 -7.48
C GLU A 11 16.78 25.03 -7.97
N LYS A 12 17.91 25.48 -8.52
CA LYS A 12 19.05 24.62 -8.84
C LYS A 12 20.02 24.61 -7.66
N VAL A 13 20.26 23.43 -7.10
CA VAL A 13 21.13 23.23 -5.93
C VAL A 13 22.18 22.17 -6.23
N SER A 14 23.29 22.19 -5.49
CA SER A 14 24.27 21.11 -5.59
C SER A 14 23.69 19.79 -5.06
N PRO A 15 24.18 18.62 -5.51
CA PRO A 15 23.70 17.32 -5.04
C PRO A 15 23.78 17.15 -3.50
N ARG A 16 24.83 17.68 -2.88
CA ARG A 16 25.00 17.66 -1.42
C ARG A 16 23.98 18.55 -0.69
N GLU A 17 23.71 19.72 -1.24
CA GLU A 17 22.71 20.63 -0.71
C GLU A 17 21.29 20.05 -0.87
N LYS A 18 21.01 19.41 -1.99
CA LYS A 18 19.74 18.68 -2.21
C LYS A 18 19.54 17.61 -1.16
N THR A 19 20.55 16.76 -0.94
CA THR A 19 20.47 15.70 0.07
C THR A 19 20.24 16.26 1.48
N ARG A 20 20.94 17.34 1.82
CA ARG A 20 20.76 18.02 3.13
C ARG A 20 19.36 18.59 3.30
N ARG A 21 18.81 19.23 2.26
CA ARG A 21 17.46 19.82 2.30
C ARG A 21 16.39 18.73 2.34
N VAL A 22 16.56 17.67 1.55
CA VAL A 22 15.67 16.49 1.59
C VAL A 22 15.67 15.86 2.97
N ASN A 23 16.82 15.62 3.57
CA ASN A 23 16.91 15.06 4.93
C ASN A 23 16.28 15.99 5.98
N LYS A 24 16.42 17.31 5.84
CA LYS A 24 15.78 18.28 6.73
C LYS A 24 14.26 18.25 6.61
N VAL A 25 13.73 18.14 5.38
CA VAL A 25 12.29 17.96 5.14
C VAL A 25 11.81 16.64 5.75
N PHE A 26 12.53 15.54 5.54
CA PHE A 26 12.17 14.26 6.13
C PHE A 26 12.22 14.27 7.66
N SER A 27 13.19 14.98 8.27
CA SER A 27 13.27 15.12 9.73
C SER A 27 12.11 15.95 10.29
N SER A 28 11.71 17.03 9.61
CA SER A 28 10.56 17.82 10.03
C SER A 28 9.23 17.10 9.83
N VAL A 29 9.14 16.26 8.78
CA VAL A 29 7.95 15.45 8.52
C VAL A 29 7.89 14.22 9.44
N ALA A 30 9.04 13.70 9.92
CA ALA A 30 9.05 12.56 10.84
C ALA A 30 8.36 12.88 12.17
N ASP A 31 8.48 14.09 12.68
CA ASP A 31 7.78 14.53 13.89
C ASP A 31 6.27 14.68 13.65
N GLU A 32 5.88 15.23 12.50
CA GLU A 32 4.48 15.30 12.08
C GLU A 32 3.91 13.91 11.75
N TYR A 33 4.72 13.01 11.21
CA TYR A 33 4.36 11.63 10.95
C TYR A 33 4.09 10.86 12.25
N ASN A 34 4.89 11.08 13.29
CA ASN A 34 4.66 10.52 14.62
C ASN A 34 3.38 11.08 15.26
N LEU A 35 3.10 12.36 15.09
CA LEU A 35 1.87 12.98 15.54
C LEU A 35 0.65 12.43 14.78
N MET A 36 0.74 12.30 13.44
CA MET A 36 -0.30 11.68 12.62
C MET A 36 -0.51 10.20 12.96
N ASN A 37 0.56 9.44 13.16
CA ASN A 37 0.48 8.06 13.62
C ASN A 37 -0.18 7.94 14.99
N ASN A 38 0.08 8.86 15.90
CA ASN A 38 -0.56 8.92 17.22
C ASN A 38 -2.04 9.30 17.13
N ILE A 39 -2.40 10.25 16.29
CA ILE A 39 -3.80 10.62 16.03
C ILE A 39 -4.52 9.47 15.33
N MET A 40 -3.89 8.80 14.37
CA MET A 40 -4.43 7.64 13.66
C MET A 40 -4.53 6.40 14.55
N SER A 41 -3.77 6.28 15.64
CA SER A 41 -3.89 5.19 16.61
C SER A 41 -5.19 5.21 17.41
N PHE A 42 -5.89 6.35 17.52
CA PHE A 42 -7.18 6.52 18.21
C PHE A 42 -8.42 6.06 17.41
N GLY A 43 -8.29 5.12 16.48
CA GLY A 43 -9.40 4.57 15.72
C GLY A 43 -9.75 5.32 14.42
N ILE A 44 -9.20 6.52 14.19
CA ILE A 44 -9.38 7.29 12.96
C ILE A 44 -8.82 6.53 11.76
N HIS A 45 -7.70 5.83 11.93
CA HIS A 45 -7.11 4.97 10.91
C HIS A 45 -8.05 3.85 10.46
N LYS A 46 -8.76 3.23 11.39
CA LYS A 46 -9.78 2.20 11.08
C LYS A 46 -10.99 2.78 10.34
N LEU A 47 -11.43 3.97 10.73
CA LEU A 47 -12.53 4.67 10.06
C LEU A 47 -12.16 5.07 8.63
N TRP A 48 -10.95 5.56 8.42
CA TRP A 48 -10.44 5.93 7.10
C TRP A 48 -10.36 4.73 6.16
N LYS A 49 -9.82 3.61 6.62
CA LYS A 49 -9.77 2.35 5.84
C LYS A 49 -11.18 1.87 5.45
N ARG A 50 -12.14 1.92 6.38
CA ARG A 50 -13.55 1.58 6.10
C ARG A 50 -14.16 2.50 5.06
N PHE A 51 -13.94 3.81 5.20
CA PHE A 51 -14.43 4.80 4.25
C PHE A 51 -13.86 4.56 2.85
N ALA A 52 -12.54 4.36 2.73
CA ALA A 52 -11.87 4.08 1.47
C ALA A 52 -12.42 2.81 0.80
N VAL A 53 -12.55 1.71 1.54
CA VAL A 53 -13.11 0.45 1.02
C VAL A 53 -14.58 0.60 0.63
N ASN A 54 -15.35 1.44 1.32
CA ASN A 54 -16.75 1.73 0.95
C ASN A 54 -16.84 2.50 -0.37
N LEU A 55 -15.93 3.44 -0.62
CA LEU A 55 -15.90 4.20 -1.87
C LEU A 55 -15.52 3.35 -3.09
N CYS A 56 -14.82 2.23 -2.89
CA CYS A 56 -14.41 1.36 -3.99
C CYS A 56 -15.56 0.61 -4.67
N GLY A 57 -16.77 0.65 -4.14
CA GLY A 57 -17.93 0.02 -4.75
C GLY A 57 -17.79 -1.50 -4.95
N ILE A 58 -17.14 -2.18 -4.01
CA ILE A 58 -16.86 -3.62 -4.10
C ILE A 58 -18.17 -4.41 -4.14
N ARG A 59 -18.33 -5.22 -5.18
CA ARG A 59 -19.48 -6.12 -5.38
C ARG A 59 -19.16 -7.52 -4.85
N LYS A 60 -20.22 -8.29 -4.60
CA LYS A 60 -20.11 -9.63 -3.99
C LYS A 60 -19.34 -10.66 -4.82
N ASP A 61 -19.26 -10.46 -6.11
CA ASP A 61 -18.64 -11.34 -7.12
C ASP A 61 -17.27 -10.87 -7.58
N PHE A 62 -16.75 -9.76 -7.03
CA PHE A 62 -15.48 -9.18 -7.46
C PHE A 62 -14.28 -10.04 -7.06
N HIS A 63 -13.29 -10.04 -7.95
CA HIS A 63 -11.93 -10.46 -7.68
C HIS A 63 -11.09 -9.25 -7.35
N VAL A 64 -10.57 -9.20 -6.13
CA VAL A 64 -9.85 -8.03 -5.59
C VAL A 64 -8.40 -8.39 -5.32
N LEU A 65 -7.47 -7.55 -5.77
CA LEU A 65 -6.07 -7.61 -5.40
C LEU A 65 -5.78 -6.57 -4.31
N ASP A 66 -5.28 -7.03 -3.16
CA ASP A 66 -4.72 -6.17 -2.10
C ASP A 66 -3.20 -6.18 -2.23
N LEU A 67 -2.68 -5.13 -2.87
CA LEU A 67 -1.26 -4.97 -3.18
C LEU A 67 -0.54 -4.25 -2.05
N ALA A 68 0.64 -4.75 -1.67
CA ALA A 68 1.35 -4.32 -0.47
C ALA A 68 0.45 -4.44 0.79
N CYS A 69 -0.16 -5.61 0.94
CA CYS A 69 -1.24 -5.87 1.89
C CYS A 69 -0.82 -5.75 3.37
N GLY A 70 0.48 -5.84 3.68
CA GLY A 70 0.98 -5.78 5.04
C GLY A 70 0.28 -6.79 5.96
N THR A 71 -0.32 -6.30 7.04
CA THR A 71 -1.03 -7.12 8.04
C THR A 71 -2.43 -7.57 7.63
N GLY A 72 -2.90 -7.24 6.43
CA GLY A 72 -4.19 -7.67 5.89
C GLY A 72 -5.41 -6.92 6.43
N ASP A 73 -5.22 -5.72 6.95
CA ASP A 73 -6.33 -4.93 7.53
C ASP A 73 -7.36 -4.50 6.48
N ILE A 74 -6.90 -4.08 5.29
CA ILE A 74 -7.78 -3.76 4.16
C ILE A 74 -8.49 -5.02 3.68
N THR A 75 -7.77 -6.11 3.55
CA THR A 75 -8.32 -7.41 3.13
C THR A 75 -9.50 -7.84 4.01
N LYS A 76 -9.44 -7.66 5.33
CA LYS A 76 -10.56 -7.97 6.24
C LYS A 76 -11.82 -7.18 5.88
N LEU A 77 -11.67 -5.91 5.53
CA LEU A 77 -12.80 -5.05 5.17
C LEU A 77 -13.38 -5.42 3.80
N VAL A 78 -12.51 -5.72 2.85
CA VAL A 78 -12.88 -6.21 1.52
C VAL A 78 -13.64 -7.53 1.63
N TYR A 79 -13.10 -8.49 2.36
CA TYR A 79 -13.69 -9.81 2.51
C TYR A 79 -15.13 -9.80 3.06
N LYS A 80 -15.42 -8.86 3.97
CA LYS A 80 -16.79 -8.67 4.49
C LYS A 80 -17.81 -8.24 3.44
N LYS A 81 -17.35 -7.67 2.33
CA LYS A 81 -18.21 -7.23 1.22
C LYS A 81 -18.35 -8.28 0.15
N LEU A 82 -17.43 -9.23 0.08
CA LEU A 82 -17.46 -10.32 -0.88
C LEU A 82 -18.49 -11.38 -0.49
N GLY A 83 -19.10 -11.97 -1.50
CA GLY A 83 -19.98 -13.13 -1.37
C GLY A 83 -19.25 -14.43 -1.69
N LYS A 84 -20.02 -15.51 -1.81
CA LYS A 84 -19.50 -16.86 -2.09
C LYS A 84 -18.71 -17.00 -3.40
N HIS A 85 -18.91 -16.10 -4.35
CA HIS A 85 -18.24 -16.07 -5.66
C HIS A 85 -17.16 -15.00 -5.74
N GLY A 86 -17.03 -14.16 -4.73
CA GLY A 86 -15.97 -13.17 -4.63
C GLY A 86 -14.66 -13.82 -4.19
N HIS A 87 -13.55 -13.17 -4.52
CA HIS A 87 -12.21 -13.64 -4.21
C HIS A 87 -11.29 -12.47 -3.88
N VAL A 88 -10.36 -12.66 -2.97
CA VAL A 88 -9.33 -11.67 -2.67
C VAL A 88 -7.95 -12.31 -2.69
N THR A 89 -7.02 -11.66 -3.34
CA THR A 89 -5.61 -12.03 -3.38
C THR A 89 -4.79 -11.01 -2.61
N LEU A 90 -4.07 -11.46 -1.59
CA LEU A 90 -3.08 -10.64 -0.89
C LEU A 90 -1.74 -10.77 -1.60
N CYS A 91 -1.11 -9.64 -1.86
CA CYS A 91 0.20 -9.59 -2.48
C CYS A 91 1.13 -8.68 -1.68
N ASP A 92 2.30 -9.19 -1.34
CA ASP A 92 3.35 -8.41 -0.70
C ASP A 92 4.72 -8.92 -1.13
N ILE A 93 5.70 -8.03 -1.22
CA ILE A 93 7.09 -8.41 -1.49
C ILE A 93 7.75 -9.03 -0.26
N ASN A 94 7.32 -8.59 0.93
CA ASN A 94 7.84 -9.03 2.20
C ASN A 94 7.09 -10.27 2.69
N GLU A 95 7.76 -11.42 2.65
CA GLU A 95 7.20 -12.71 3.07
C GLU A 95 6.77 -12.74 4.54
N THR A 96 7.52 -12.09 5.42
CA THR A 96 7.17 -12.01 6.84
C THR A 96 5.87 -11.27 7.05
N MET A 97 5.67 -10.14 6.35
CA MET A 97 4.43 -9.37 6.41
C MET A 97 3.25 -10.16 5.82
N LEU A 98 3.47 -10.85 4.70
CA LEU A 98 2.45 -11.69 4.08
C LEU A 98 2.00 -12.82 5.02
N ASN A 99 2.95 -13.46 5.71
CA ASN A 99 2.66 -14.50 6.70
C ASN A 99 1.89 -13.93 7.90
N HIS A 100 2.26 -12.77 8.41
CA HIS A 100 1.50 -12.09 9.46
C HIS A 100 0.06 -11.76 9.01
N GLY A 101 -0.10 -11.27 7.78
CA GLY A 101 -1.41 -11.03 7.19
C GLY A 101 -2.25 -12.30 7.13
N ARG A 102 -1.65 -13.40 6.66
CA ARG A 102 -2.30 -14.72 6.61
C ARG A 102 -2.76 -15.18 7.99
N ASP A 103 -1.88 -15.16 8.98
CA ASP A 103 -2.18 -15.62 10.34
C ASP A 103 -3.29 -14.77 10.97
N ASN A 104 -3.26 -13.44 10.75
CA ASN A 104 -4.31 -12.52 11.21
C ASN A 104 -5.68 -12.86 10.59
N LEU A 105 -5.72 -13.22 9.32
CA LEU A 105 -6.96 -13.57 8.62
C LEU A 105 -7.48 -14.94 9.06
N ILE A 106 -6.61 -15.93 9.20
CA ILE A 106 -6.96 -17.27 9.72
C ILE A 106 -7.54 -17.16 11.13
N ASN A 107 -6.92 -16.37 12.01
CA ASN A 107 -7.41 -16.13 13.37
C ASN A 107 -8.80 -15.45 13.41
N LYS A 108 -9.21 -14.81 12.30
CA LYS A 108 -10.56 -14.25 12.12
C LYS A 108 -11.52 -15.18 11.37
N GLY A 109 -11.10 -16.42 11.10
CA GLY A 109 -11.91 -17.40 10.37
C GLY A 109 -11.99 -17.15 8.86
N ILE A 110 -11.14 -16.30 8.31
CA ILE A 110 -11.08 -16.00 6.88
C ILE A 110 -10.11 -16.99 6.23
N ILE A 111 -10.64 -18.08 5.68
CA ILE A 111 -9.87 -19.21 5.16
C ILE A 111 -10.30 -19.65 3.75
N LYS A 112 -11.37 -19.09 3.20
CA LYS A 112 -11.91 -19.45 1.87
C LYS A 112 -11.87 -18.26 0.92
N ASN A 113 -11.76 -18.53 -0.38
CA ASN A 113 -11.75 -17.50 -1.43
C ASN A 113 -10.68 -16.43 -1.22
N ILE A 114 -9.51 -16.87 -0.80
CA ILE A 114 -8.38 -16.00 -0.48
C ILE A 114 -7.08 -16.66 -0.90
N ASP A 115 -6.22 -15.92 -1.59
CA ASP A 115 -4.87 -16.34 -1.99
C ASP A 115 -3.81 -15.41 -1.41
N TYR A 116 -2.60 -15.94 -1.26
CA TYR A 116 -1.43 -15.25 -0.73
C TYR A 116 -0.29 -15.39 -1.72
N ILE A 117 0.13 -14.31 -2.32
CA ILE A 117 1.15 -14.30 -3.37
C ILE A 117 2.29 -13.36 -2.97
N ARG A 118 3.49 -13.91 -2.90
CA ARG A 118 4.69 -13.09 -2.76
C ARG A 118 5.11 -12.60 -4.14
N ALA A 119 5.05 -11.29 -4.36
CA ALA A 119 5.49 -10.69 -5.60
C ALA A 119 5.90 -9.22 -5.43
N ASN A 120 6.72 -8.74 -6.35
CA ASN A 120 7.04 -7.33 -6.48
C ASN A 120 5.92 -6.63 -7.25
N ALA A 121 5.46 -5.49 -6.73
CA ALA A 121 4.42 -4.67 -7.36
C ALA A 121 4.80 -4.16 -8.77
N GLU A 122 6.10 -4.04 -9.05
CA GLU A 122 6.60 -3.65 -10.36
C GLU A 122 6.59 -4.78 -11.38
N ASN A 123 6.48 -6.03 -10.95
CA ASN A 123 6.47 -7.22 -11.81
C ASN A 123 5.52 -8.28 -11.25
N LEU A 124 4.23 -8.04 -11.43
CA LEU A 124 3.17 -8.89 -10.91
C LEU A 124 3.00 -10.15 -11.78
N PRO A 125 2.87 -11.35 -11.17
CA PRO A 125 2.75 -12.63 -11.88
C PRO A 125 1.32 -12.92 -12.32
N PHE A 126 0.51 -11.90 -12.59
CA PHE A 126 -0.88 -12.04 -12.97
C PHE A 126 -1.08 -11.73 -14.45
N LYS A 127 -2.06 -12.40 -15.07
CA LYS A 127 -2.52 -12.06 -16.41
C LYS A 127 -3.30 -10.74 -16.39
N ASP A 128 -3.34 -10.07 -17.53
CA ASP A 128 -4.16 -8.89 -17.70
C ASP A 128 -5.64 -9.21 -17.41
N ASN A 129 -6.33 -8.22 -16.83
CA ASN A 129 -7.76 -8.34 -16.49
C ASN A 129 -8.10 -9.46 -15.49
N SER A 130 -7.14 -9.86 -14.62
CA SER A 130 -7.40 -10.88 -13.60
C SER A 130 -8.22 -10.38 -12.41
N PHE A 131 -8.29 -9.06 -12.21
CA PHE A 131 -8.95 -8.45 -11.07
C PHE A 131 -9.91 -7.35 -11.48
N ASP A 132 -11.01 -7.24 -10.75
CA ASP A 132 -11.99 -6.15 -10.91
C ASP A 132 -11.53 -4.86 -10.22
N ILE A 133 -10.82 -5.00 -9.11
CA ILE A 133 -10.25 -3.88 -8.34
C ILE A 133 -8.86 -4.26 -7.83
N VAL A 134 -7.95 -3.29 -7.87
CA VAL A 134 -6.65 -3.33 -7.20
C VAL A 134 -6.62 -2.26 -6.13
N LEU A 135 -6.40 -2.67 -4.90
CA LEU A 135 -6.22 -1.79 -3.75
C LEU A 135 -4.76 -1.83 -3.31
N SER A 136 -4.27 -0.73 -2.80
CA SER A 136 -2.97 -0.68 -2.16
C SER A 136 -3.07 0.07 -0.85
N SER A 137 -2.74 -0.60 0.23
CA SER A 137 -2.64 -0.01 1.57
C SER A 137 -1.22 0.46 1.89
N GLY A 138 -0.26 0.09 1.06
CA GLY A 138 1.13 0.49 1.19
C GLY A 138 1.39 1.89 0.63
N VAL A 139 2.41 2.55 1.16
CA VAL A 139 2.92 3.79 0.61
C VAL A 139 3.91 3.43 -0.49
N PHE A 140 3.54 3.66 -1.75
CA PHE A 140 4.49 3.60 -2.85
C PHE A 140 5.33 4.86 -2.88
N SER A 141 6.65 4.69 -2.96
CA SER A 141 7.54 5.80 -3.26
C SER A 141 7.26 6.33 -4.67
N PRO A 142 7.23 7.67 -4.89
CA PRO A 142 7.07 8.24 -6.23
C PRO A 142 8.11 7.74 -7.25
N SER A 143 9.26 7.27 -6.79
CA SER A 143 10.31 6.66 -7.63
C SER A 143 9.91 5.29 -8.21
N GLU A 144 9.00 4.58 -7.55
CA GLU A 144 8.53 3.26 -8.01
C GLU A 144 7.46 3.37 -9.09
N LEU A 145 6.75 4.51 -9.15
CA LEU A 145 5.71 4.77 -10.14
C LEU A 145 6.25 5.31 -11.48
N SER A 146 7.51 5.74 -11.55
CA SER A 146 8.06 6.44 -12.72
C SER A 146 8.80 5.54 -13.72
N GLN A 147 8.95 4.24 -13.48
CA GLN A 147 9.76 3.34 -14.32
C GLN A 147 8.97 2.60 -15.41
N ASN A 148 7.65 2.80 -15.53
CA ASN A 148 6.85 2.24 -16.62
C ASN A 148 6.46 3.33 -17.62
N LYS A 149 7.42 3.78 -18.45
CA LYS A 149 7.18 4.42 -19.74
C LYS A 149 8.08 3.82 -20.80
#